data_645249cce1a2eb4be53c5ed71a66d991
#
_entry.id   645249cce1a2eb4be53c5ed71a66d991
#
_cell.length_a   1.000
_cell.length_b   1.000
_cell.length_c   1.000
_cell.angle_alpha   90.00
_cell.angle_beta   90.00
_cell.angle_gamma   90.00
#
_symmetry.space_group_name_H-M   'P 1'
#
loop_
_entity.id
_entity.type
_entity.pdbx_description
1 polymer ?
#
loop_
_entity_poly.entity_id
_entity_poly.type
_entity_poly.pdbx_seq_one_letter_code
_entity_poly.pdbx_strand_id
1 'polypeptide(L)'
;MIYELNDRSRVEQLFTDQVDSLVTSCLQGMMDSRIYVTDPENPRSAMAFLACFAFFAGEPDRELASFKPKGVVGMVPSSEDWAKLIEACQPDADKVTRYAIQKNAKFDRANLEKLVAALPAGYEIKRIDADLYDKCLDIDDFEDGVCHFASKEQYLEMGRGFAVVKDGEPVSVASSYTVYREGIEIEIDTLEGERRKGLAAAVCAALILSCLDDGLYPSWDAANMDSVHLAEKLGYEFSHEYPCYWLDALLDIVVKDPDKTNWPAFCGRYELPIKDHRIYEVSLKGEDLYMRFVNTEGKEMELKLWPVGPDTFGLLWGDDRITFTPDAMVLDGDVVCKKL
;
A
#
# COMPACT_ATOMS: atom_id res chain seq x y z
N MET A 1 12.79 -14.42 -20.64
CA MET A 1 12.91 -12.93 -20.72
C MET A 1 11.53 -12.35 -20.44
N ILE A 2 11.44 -11.33 -19.63
CA ILE A 2 10.16 -10.70 -19.25
C ILE A 2 9.83 -9.58 -20.23
N TYR A 3 8.59 -9.52 -20.70
CA TYR A 3 8.05 -8.51 -21.59
C TYR A 3 6.85 -7.84 -20.93
N GLU A 4 6.76 -6.53 -21.05
CA GLU A 4 5.55 -5.79 -20.72
C GLU A 4 4.57 -5.89 -21.91
N LEU A 5 3.33 -6.34 -21.63
CA LEU A 5 2.32 -6.60 -22.63
C LEU A 5 1.36 -5.42 -22.74
N ASN A 6 1.35 -4.74 -23.90
CA ASN A 6 0.44 -3.62 -24.15
C ASN A 6 -0.98 -4.06 -24.52
N ASP A 7 -1.11 -5.13 -25.30
CA ASP A 7 -2.41 -5.70 -25.68
C ASP A 7 -2.92 -6.66 -24.60
N ARG A 8 -3.61 -6.10 -23.61
CA ARG A 8 -4.10 -6.80 -22.42
C ARG A 8 -5.14 -7.86 -22.73
N SER A 9 -5.85 -7.76 -23.88
CA SER A 9 -6.85 -8.75 -24.30
C SER A 9 -6.30 -10.15 -24.51
N ARG A 10 -5.01 -10.27 -24.77
CA ARG A 10 -4.32 -11.56 -24.97
C ARG A 10 -4.22 -12.43 -23.72
N VAL A 11 -4.37 -11.84 -22.53
CA VAL A 11 -4.24 -12.54 -21.25
C VAL A 11 -5.53 -12.57 -20.43
N GLU A 12 -6.60 -11.93 -20.87
CA GLU A 12 -7.89 -11.90 -20.15
C GLU A 12 -8.35 -13.30 -19.73
N GLN A 13 -8.18 -14.29 -20.63
CA GLN A 13 -8.59 -15.67 -20.37
C GLN A 13 -7.77 -16.34 -19.26
N LEU A 14 -6.55 -15.88 -18.99
CA LEU A 14 -5.71 -16.42 -17.90
C LEU A 14 -6.22 -16.02 -16.53
N PHE A 15 -6.91 -14.89 -16.44
CA PHE A 15 -7.40 -14.30 -15.18
C PHE A 15 -8.88 -14.59 -14.88
N THR A 16 -9.57 -15.42 -15.68
CA THR A 16 -11.04 -15.67 -15.54
C THR A 16 -11.45 -16.20 -14.18
N ASP A 17 -10.58 -16.95 -13.51
CA ASP A 17 -10.85 -17.54 -12.20
C ASP A 17 -10.42 -16.61 -11.03
N GLN A 18 -9.78 -15.48 -11.33
CA GLN A 18 -9.39 -14.46 -10.36
C GLN A 18 -10.33 -13.26 -10.43
N VAL A 19 -11.41 -13.31 -9.64
CA VAL A 19 -12.37 -12.21 -9.52
C VAL A 19 -11.80 -11.19 -8.52
N ASP A 20 -10.80 -10.44 -8.96
CA ASP A 20 -10.13 -9.40 -8.18
C ASP A 20 -10.26 -8.03 -8.87
N SER A 21 -10.52 -6.98 -8.10
CA SER A 21 -10.75 -5.62 -8.63
C SER A 21 -9.46 -5.00 -9.16
N LEU A 22 -8.29 -5.32 -8.56
CA LEU A 22 -6.98 -4.85 -9.03
C LEU A 22 -6.65 -5.50 -10.37
N VAL A 23 -6.89 -6.82 -10.51
CA VAL A 23 -6.76 -7.52 -11.79
C VAL A 23 -7.68 -6.92 -12.83
N THR A 24 -8.95 -6.65 -12.47
CA THR A 24 -9.93 -6.01 -13.37
C THR A 24 -9.44 -4.64 -13.81
N SER A 25 -8.96 -3.81 -12.89
CA SER A 25 -8.37 -2.50 -13.20
C SER A 25 -7.16 -2.62 -14.15
N CYS A 26 -6.26 -3.60 -13.91
CA CYS A 26 -5.14 -3.89 -14.79
C CYS A 26 -5.60 -4.24 -16.21
N LEU A 27 -6.54 -5.17 -16.35
CA LEU A 27 -7.04 -5.60 -17.67
C LEU A 27 -7.74 -4.46 -18.40
N GLN A 28 -8.45 -3.59 -17.69
CA GLN A 28 -9.13 -2.43 -18.26
C GLN A 28 -8.21 -1.24 -18.56
N GLY A 29 -6.99 -1.21 -18.01
CA GLY A 29 -6.06 -0.11 -18.18
C GLY A 29 -6.50 1.20 -17.54
N MET A 30 -7.22 1.13 -16.42
CA MET A 30 -7.80 2.30 -15.75
C MET A 30 -6.79 3.09 -14.92
N MET A 31 -5.79 2.39 -14.38
CA MET A 31 -4.73 2.94 -13.52
C MET A 31 -3.36 2.75 -14.18
N ASP A 32 -2.29 3.30 -13.57
CA ASP A 32 -0.91 2.99 -13.96
C ASP A 32 -0.58 1.54 -13.56
N SER A 33 -0.96 0.63 -14.44
CA SER A 33 -0.85 -0.80 -14.22
C SER A 33 -0.13 -1.47 -15.38
N ARG A 34 0.55 -2.58 -15.10
CA ARG A 34 1.36 -3.30 -16.08
C ARG A 34 1.00 -4.78 -16.10
N ILE A 35 1.14 -5.39 -17.26
CA ILE A 35 1.02 -6.83 -17.42
C ILE A 35 2.33 -7.35 -17.98
N TYR A 36 2.90 -8.35 -17.31
CA TYR A 36 4.15 -8.98 -17.69
C TYR A 36 3.91 -10.41 -18.13
N VAL A 37 4.61 -10.82 -19.18
CA VAL A 37 4.57 -12.17 -19.77
C VAL A 37 5.96 -12.63 -20.16
N THR A 38 6.16 -13.94 -20.35
CA THR A 38 7.42 -14.51 -20.90
C THR A 38 7.35 -14.75 -22.38
N ASP A 39 6.16 -14.85 -22.97
CA ASP A 39 5.90 -14.94 -24.42
C ASP A 39 4.80 -13.93 -24.83
N PRO A 40 5.15 -12.80 -25.47
CA PRO A 40 4.16 -11.79 -25.86
C PRO A 40 3.28 -12.22 -27.05
N GLU A 41 3.71 -13.21 -27.86
CA GLU A 41 2.94 -13.66 -29.01
C GLU A 41 1.91 -14.73 -28.60
N ASN A 42 2.23 -15.57 -27.63
CA ASN A 42 1.34 -16.65 -27.20
C ASN A 42 1.43 -16.83 -25.66
N PRO A 43 0.95 -15.86 -24.87
CA PRO A 43 1.11 -15.89 -23.43
C PRO A 43 0.33 -17.05 -22.80
N ARG A 44 1.04 -17.89 -22.05
CA ARG A 44 0.47 -18.99 -21.24
C ARG A 44 0.50 -18.69 -19.76
N SER A 45 1.28 -17.69 -19.37
CA SER A 45 1.49 -17.18 -18.02
C SER A 45 1.51 -15.68 -18.05
N ALA A 46 0.92 -15.06 -17.06
CA ALA A 46 0.91 -13.61 -16.91
C ALA A 46 1.03 -13.19 -15.46
N MET A 47 1.56 -11.97 -15.27
CA MET A 47 1.56 -11.27 -14.00
C MET A 47 0.94 -9.89 -14.20
N ALA A 48 -0.20 -9.62 -13.56
CA ALA A 48 -0.80 -8.30 -13.50
C ALA A 48 -0.25 -7.54 -12.29
N PHE A 49 0.30 -6.35 -12.53
CA PHE A 49 0.91 -5.51 -11.50
C PHE A 49 0.21 -4.17 -11.39
N LEU A 50 -0.25 -3.82 -10.19
CA LEU A 50 -0.90 -2.55 -9.90
C LEU A 50 -0.59 -2.14 -8.44
N ALA A 51 -0.26 -0.87 -8.24
CA ALA A 51 0.20 -0.35 -6.96
C ALA A 51 1.36 -1.21 -6.41
N CYS A 52 1.17 -1.93 -5.32
CA CYS A 52 2.18 -2.83 -4.77
C CYS A 52 1.81 -4.33 -4.90
N PHE A 53 0.81 -4.70 -5.72
CA PHE A 53 0.39 -6.10 -5.87
C PHE A 53 0.70 -6.68 -7.23
N ALA A 54 1.21 -7.92 -7.25
CA ALA A 54 1.48 -8.74 -8.41
C ALA A 54 0.61 -9.99 -8.39
N PHE A 55 -0.35 -10.11 -9.29
CA PHE A 55 -1.26 -11.24 -9.42
C PHE A 55 -0.79 -12.16 -10.53
N PHE A 56 -0.57 -13.43 -10.23
CA PHE A 56 -0.08 -14.43 -11.17
C PHE A 56 -1.22 -15.26 -11.73
N ALA A 57 -1.20 -15.54 -13.03
CA ALA A 57 -2.23 -16.33 -13.71
C ALA A 57 -1.63 -17.24 -14.78
N GLY A 58 -2.42 -18.26 -15.21
CA GLY A 58 -2.01 -19.26 -16.20
C GLY A 58 -1.05 -20.29 -15.64
N GLU A 59 -0.19 -20.84 -16.49
CA GLU A 59 0.77 -21.87 -16.10
C GLU A 59 1.90 -21.28 -15.26
N PRO A 60 2.33 -21.94 -14.16
CA PRO A 60 3.45 -21.46 -13.37
C PRO A 60 4.74 -21.28 -14.19
N ASP A 61 5.31 -20.08 -14.15
CA ASP A 61 6.49 -19.68 -14.90
C ASP A 61 7.57 -19.15 -13.94
N ARG A 62 8.77 -19.73 -14.02
CA ARG A 62 9.89 -19.42 -13.12
C ARG A 62 10.44 -18.01 -13.36
N GLU A 63 10.46 -17.54 -14.60
CA GLU A 63 10.97 -16.21 -14.90
C GLU A 63 10.03 -15.14 -14.29
N LEU A 64 8.70 -15.33 -14.42
CA LEU A 64 7.73 -14.45 -13.79
C LEU A 64 7.80 -14.54 -12.25
N ALA A 65 7.85 -15.74 -11.67
CA ALA A 65 7.96 -15.92 -10.22
C ALA A 65 9.26 -15.33 -9.62
N SER A 66 10.32 -15.20 -10.43
CA SER A 66 11.58 -14.58 -10.02
C SER A 66 11.64 -13.07 -10.30
N PHE A 67 10.70 -12.55 -11.09
CA PHE A 67 10.68 -11.14 -11.47
C PHE A 67 10.07 -10.29 -10.36
N LYS A 68 10.77 -9.21 -10.00
CA LYS A 68 10.33 -8.23 -9.02
C LYS A 68 10.15 -6.88 -9.73
N PRO A 69 8.94 -6.36 -9.84
CA PRO A 69 8.72 -4.95 -10.12
C PRO A 69 9.40 -4.08 -9.06
N LYS A 70 9.59 -2.80 -9.33
CA LYS A 70 10.19 -1.87 -8.34
C LYS A 70 9.29 -1.73 -7.11
N GLY A 71 9.93 -1.48 -5.97
CA GLY A 71 9.26 -1.21 -4.70
C GLY A 71 8.90 -2.48 -3.91
N VAL A 72 8.01 -2.32 -2.96
CA VAL A 72 7.43 -3.41 -2.18
C VAL A 72 6.38 -4.13 -3.02
N VAL A 73 6.42 -5.45 -3.02
CA VAL A 73 5.53 -6.27 -3.85
C VAL A 73 4.87 -7.37 -3.05
N GLY A 74 3.53 -7.37 -3.04
CA GLY A 74 2.72 -8.48 -2.57
C GLY A 74 2.38 -9.43 -3.71
N MET A 75 3.03 -10.59 -3.78
CA MET A 75 2.79 -11.60 -4.81
C MET A 75 1.60 -12.47 -4.45
N VAL A 76 0.58 -12.47 -5.29
CA VAL A 76 -0.67 -13.22 -5.11
C VAL A 76 -0.75 -14.35 -6.14
N PRO A 77 -0.59 -15.63 -5.73
CA PRO A 77 -0.69 -16.78 -6.63
C PRO A 77 -2.15 -17.09 -6.98
N SER A 78 -2.40 -17.52 -8.22
CA SER A 78 -3.72 -18.05 -8.64
C SER A 78 -3.93 -19.53 -8.30
N SER A 79 -2.88 -20.23 -7.92
CA SER A 79 -2.92 -21.68 -7.65
C SER A 79 -1.86 -22.10 -6.63
N GLU A 80 -2.03 -23.30 -6.07
CA GLU A 80 -1.03 -23.93 -5.19
C GLU A 80 0.32 -24.13 -5.89
N ASP A 81 0.32 -24.41 -7.20
CA ASP A 81 1.56 -24.60 -7.95
C ASP A 81 2.30 -23.26 -8.16
N TRP A 82 1.57 -22.16 -8.39
CA TRP A 82 2.14 -20.81 -8.35
C TRP A 82 2.70 -20.48 -6.97
N ALA A 83 1.97 -20.79 -5.87
CA ALA A 83 2.42 -20.55 -4.51
C ALA A 83 3.75 -21.25 -4.22
N LYS A 84 3.85 -22.55 -4.53
CA LYS A 84 5.09 -23.34 -4.39
C LYS A 84 6.24 -22.78 -5.22
N LEU A 85 5.95 -22.30 -6.43
CA LEU A 85 6.99 -21.75 -7.30
C LEU A 85 7.48 -20.40 -6.79
N ILE A 86 6.58 -19.54 -6.30
CA ILE A 86 6.95 -18.26 -5.65
C ILE A 86 7.82 -18.52 -4.42
N GLU A 87 7.43 -19.44 -3.53
CA GLU A 87 8.23 -19.82 -2.35
C GLU A 87 9.64 -20.31 -2.74
N ALA A 88 9.74 -21.07 -3.84
CA ALA A 88 11.01 -21.58 -4.33
C ALA A 88 11.89 -20.50 -5.00
N CYS A 89 11.30 -19.47 -5.60
CA CYS A 89 12.00 -18.37 -6.27
C CYS A 89 12.31 -17.21 -5.34
N GLN A 90 11.48 -17.01 -4.31
CA GLN A 90 11.53 -15.89 -3.36
C GLN A 90 11.58 -16.42 -1.92
N PRO A 91 12.68 -17.06 -1.50
CA PRO A 91 12.78 -17.73 -0.19
C PRO A 91 12.74 -16.75 0.99
N ASP A 92 13.03 -15.47 0.76
CA ASP A 92 13.03 -14.41 1.76
C ASP A 92 11.70 -13.65 1.82
N ALA A 93 10.69 -14.08 1.06
CA ALA A 93 9.37 -13.44 1.07
C ALA A 93 8.61 -13.75 2.37
N ASP A 94 8.00 -12.71 2.94
CA ASP A 94 7.10 -12.85 4.08
C ASP A 94 5.73 -13.38 3.62
N LYS A 95 5.45 -14.64 3.98
CA LYS A 95 4.15 -15.25 3.70
C LYS A 95 3.12 -14.80 4.72
N VAL A 96 2.10 -14.10 4.25
CA VAL A 96 0.94 -13.68 5.05
C VAL A 96 -0.34 -14.29 4.53
N THR A 97 -1.36 -14.35 5.40
CA THR A 97 -2.72 -14.70 5.00
C THR A 97 -3.52 -13.43 4.76
N ARG A 98 -4.17 -13.35 3.59
CA ARG A 98 -5.19 -12.34 3.28
C ARG A 98 -6.56 -13.01 3.20
N TYR A 99 -7.61 -12.21 3.22
CA TYR A 99 -8.97 -12.65 3.40
C TYR A 99 -9.85 -12.10 2.28
N ALA A 100 -10.19 -12.96 1.33
CA ALA A 100 -11.06 -12.60 0.22
C ALA A 100 -12.49 -12.37 0.70
N ILE A 101 -13.11 -11.34 0.16
CA ILE A 101 -14.51 -10.99 0.40
C ILE A 101 -15.32 -11.28 -0.86
N GLN A 102 -16.53 -11.81 -0.72
CA GLN A 102 -17.41 -12.10 -1.85
C GLN A 102 -17.77 -10.83 -2.62
N LYS A 103 -17.67 -10.89 -3.94
CA LYS A 103 -17.89 -9.73 -4.83
C LYS A 103 -19.35 -9.58 -5.29
N ASN A 104 -20.31 -10.03 -4.48
CA ASN A 104 -21.75 -10.02 -4.76
C ASN A 104 -22.59 -9.43 -3.62
N ALA A 105 -21.97 -8.62 -2.75
CA ALA A 105 -22.64 -8.03 -1.60
C ALA A 105 -23.90 -7.24 -2.00
N LYS A 106 -24.97 -7.47 -1.24
CA LYS A 106 -26.23 -6.73 -1.37
C LYS A 106 -26.37 -5.84 -0.14
N PHE A 107 -26.01 -4.59 -0.31
CA PHE A 107 -25.95 -3.63 0.78
C PHE A 107 -27.36 -3.23 1.26
N ASP A 108 -27.57 -3.26 2.57
CA ASP A 108 -28.72 -2.64 3.22
C ASP A 108 -28.45 -1.15 3.41
N ARG A 109 -29.04 -0.32 2.56
CA ARG A 109 -28.89 1.14 2.60
C ARG A 109 -29.27 1.73 3.96
N ALA A 110 -30.34 1.23 4.60
CA ALA A 110 -30.76 1.73 5.90
C ALA A 110 -29.75 1.40 7.01
N ASN A 111 -29.07 0.24 6.93
CA ASN A 111 -27.96 -0.08 7.83
C ASN A 111 -26.78 0.86 7.62
N LEU A 112 -26.40 1.14 6.37
CA LEU A 112 -25.31 2.06 6.04
C LEU A 112 -25.62 3.49 6.53
N GLU A 113 -26.81 4.01 6.27
CA GLU A 113 -27.25 5.33 6.74
C GLU A 113 -27.24 5.41 8.29
N LYS A 114 -27.62 4.33 8.96
CA LYS A 114 -27.53 4.26 10.43
C LYS A 114 -26.09 4.30 10.94
N LEU A 115 -25.14 3.65 10.23
CA LEU A 115 -23.72 3.68 10.59
C LEU A 115 -23.14 5.11 10.41
N VAL A 116 -23.50 5.81 9.34
CA VAL A 116 -23.13 7.21 9.13
C VAL A 116 -23.71 8.10 10.24
N ALA A 117 -25.01 7.92 10.58
CA ALA A 117 -25.68 8.71 11.64
C ALA A 117 -25.13 8.42 13.04
N ALA A 118 -24.44 7.31 13.25
CA ALA A 118 -23.82 6.95 14.51
C ALA A 118 -22.47 7.60 14.76
N LEU A 119 -22.02 8.50 13.86
CA LEU A 119 -20.77 9.25 14.03
C LEU A 119 -20.82 10.06 15.34
N PRO A 120 -19.81 9.96 16.23
CA PRO A 120 -19.80 10.67 17.49
C PRO A 120 -19.77 12.20 17.32
N ALA A 121 -20.26 12.93 18.32
CA ALA A 121 -20.17 14.39 18.32
C ALA A 121 -18.70 14.87 18.30
N GLY A 122 -18.44 15.93 17.56
CA GLY A 122 -17.11 16.50 17.37
C GLY A 122 -16.35 15.92 16.16
N TYR A 123 -16.95 14.98 15.43
CA TYR A 123 -16.44 14.47 14.17
C TYR A 123 -17.36 14.84 13.01
N GLU A 124 -16.81 15.00 11.84
CA GLU A 124 -17.53 15.31 10.60
C GLU A 124 -17.03 14.40 9.46
N ILE A 125 -17.93 13.86 8.65
CA ILE A 125 -17.54 13.15 7.42
C ILE A 125 -17.52 14.15 6.27
N LYS A 126 -16.39 14.21 5.55
CA LYS A 126 -16.20 15.02 4.35
C LYS A 126 -15.74 14.17 3.18
N ARG A 127 -16.19 14.52 1.97
CA ARG A 127 -15.59 14.00 0.76
C ARG A 127 -14.15 14.52 0.66
N ILE A 128 -13.22 13.69 0.22
CA ILE A 128 -11.84 14.11 -0.02
C ILE A 128 -11.84 15.07 -1.22
N ASP A 129 -11.53 16.31 -0.94
CA ASP A 129 -11.25 17.37 -1.91
C ASP A 129 -9.73 17.59 -2.04
N ALA A 130 -9.32 18.65 -2.73
CA ALA A 130 -7.91 18.94 -2.97
C ALA A 130 -7.10 19.18 -1.68
N ASP A 131 -7.71 19.81 -0.66
CA ASP A 131 -7.03 20.09 0.60
C ASP A 131 -6.92 18.83 1.47
N LEU A 132 -7.98 18.03 1.52
CA LEU A 132 -7.95 16.75 2.24
C LEU A 132 -7.06 15.73 1.56
N TYR A 133 -6.96 15.74 0.21
CA TYR A 133 -6.01 14.90 -0.53
C TYR A 133 -4.57 15.17 -0.07
N ASP A 134 -4.16 16.45 -0.02
CA ASP A 134 -2.81 16.82 0.42
C ASP A 134 -2.55 16.38 1.87
N LYS A 135 -3.54 16.58 2.76
CA LYS A 135 -3.44 16.14 4.15
C LYS A 135 -3.36 14.61 4.29
N CYS A 136 -4.09 13.86 3.47
CA CYS A 136 -4.01 12.39 3.47
C CYS A 136 -2.64 11.90 2.97
N LEU A 137 -2.10 12.57 1.95
CA LEU A 137 -0.78 12.25 1.39
C LEU A 137 0.36 12.51 2.41
N ASP A 138 0.19 13.49 3.29
CA ASP A 138 1.18 13.84 4.32
C ASP A 138 1.10 12.93 5.58
N ILE A 139 0.14 12.01 5.66
CA ILE A 139 -0.06 11.10 6.80
C ILE A 139 0.16 9.66 6.33
N ASP A 140 1.21 9.02 6.86
CA ASP A 140 1.62 7.66 6.47
C ASP A 140 0.46 6.65 6.49
N ASP A 141 -0.42 6.70 7.51
CA ASP A 141 -1.59 5.82 7.62
C ASP A 141 -2.65 6.05 6.52
N PHE A 142 -2.62 7.19 5.79
CA PHE A 142 -3.65 7.56 4.81
C PHE A 142 -3.13 7.70 3.38
N GLU A 143 -1.80 7.69 3.20
CA GLU A 143 -1.15 7.84 1.89
C GLU A 143 -1.67 6.81 0.89
N ASP A 144 -1.74 5.54 1.26
CA ASP A 144 -2.23 4.44 0.41
C ASP A 144 -3.67 4.65 -0.09
N GLY A 145 -4.48 5.44 0.60
CA GLY A 145 -5.83 5.80 0.16
C GLY A 145 -5.85 6.78 -1.02
N VAL A 146 -4.73 7.43 -1.37
CA VAL A 146 -4.71 8.50 -2.38
C VAL A 146 -3.54 8.44 -3.37
N CYS A 147 -2.41 7.79 -3.02
CA CYS A 147 -1.14 7.88 -3.77
C CYS A 147 -1.07 7.01 -5.04
N HIS A 148 -1.98 6.05 -5.24
CA HIS A 148 -1.90 5.11 -6.37
C HIS A 148 -2.39 5.67 -7.71
N PHE A 149 -2.79 6.91 -7.75
CA PHE A 149 -3.16 7.64 -8.97
C PHE A 149 -1.94 8.37 -9.54
N ALA A 150 -1.90 8.55 -10.86
CA ALA A 150 -0.76 9.20 -11.52
C ALA A 150 -0.60 10.69 -11.12
N SER A 151 -1.67 11.32 -10.61
CA SER A 151 -1.66 12.67 -10.06
C SER A 151 -2.87 12.92 -9.16
N LYS A 152 -2.80 13.99 -8.37
CA LYS A 152 -3.93 14.52 -7.59
C LYS A 152 -5.16 14.82 -8.46
N GLU A 153 -4.95 15.37 -9.66
CA GLU A 153 -6.05 15.67 -10.60
C GLU A 153 -6.73 14.37 -11.03
N GLN A 154 -5.98 13.31 -11.32
CA GLN A 154 -6.54 12.02 -11.66
C GLN A 154 -7.33 11.41 -10.50
N TYR A 155 -6.82 11.52 -9.26
CA TYR A 155 -7.57 11.09 -8.08
C TYR A 155 -8.89 11.86 -7.94
N LEU A 156 -8.86 13.19 -8.08
CA LEU A 156 -10.07 14.02 -7.96
C LEU A 156 -11.09 13.77 -9.07
N GLU A 157 -10.65 13.31 -10.25
CA GLU A 157 -11.50 12.95 -11.39
C GLU A 157 -12.09 11.54 -11.26
N MET A 158 -11.26 10.56 -10.95
CA MET A 158 -11.61 9.13 -11.03
C MET A 158 -11.78 8.49 -9.65
N GLY A 159 -11.04 8.95 -8.66
CA GLY A 159 -11.03 8.42 -7.31
C GLY A 159 -12.28 8.84 -6.52
N ARG A 160 -12.50 8.16 -5.42
CA ARG A 160 -13.62 8.39 -4.52
C ARG A 160 -13.18 8.16 -3.09
N GLY A 161 -13.31 9.14 -2.24
CA GLY A 161 -12.91 9.01 -0.86
C GLY A 161 -13.68 9.93 0.07
N PHE A 162 -13.74 9.52 1.33
CA PHE A 162 -14.29 10.28 2.45
C PHE A 162 -13.34 10.22 3.63
N ALA A 163 -13.26 11.29 4.38
CA ALA A 163 -12.52 11.36 5.63
C ALA A 163 -13.45 11.71 6.79
N VAL A 164 -13.25 11.08 7.93
CA VAL A 164 -13.72 11.62 9.21
C VAL A 164 -12.71 12.67 9.63
N VAL A 165 -13.21 13.88 9.84
CA VAL A 165 -12.41 15.05 10.22
C VAL A 165 -12.73 15.45 11.65
N LYS A 166 -11.70 15.76 12.44
CA LYS A 166 -11.77 16.30 13.79
C LYS A 166 -10.84 17.51 13.88
N ASP A 167 -11.34 18.64 14.36
CA ASP A 167 -10.57 19.88 14.49
C ASP A 167 -9.86 20.33 13.19
N GLY A 168 -10.42 19.94 12.03
CA GLY A 168 -9.88 20.27 10.70
C GLY A 168 -8.91 19.24 10.11
N GLU A 169 -8.55 18.19 10.88
CA GLU A 169 -7.60 17.14 10.43
C GLU A 169 -8.30 15.80 10.18
N PRO A 170 -7.90 15.02 9.15
CA PRO A 170 -8.42 13.70 8.91
C PRO A 170 -7.93 12.74 10.00
N VAL A 171 -8.83 11.91 10.53
CA VAL A 171 -8.55 10.94 11.60
C VAL A 171 -8.98 9.52 11.24
N SER A 172 -9.79 9.35 10.19
CA SER A 172 -10.14 8.06 9.59
C SER A 172 -10.50 8.30 8.14
N VAL A 173 -9.93 7.52 7.22
CA VAL A 173 -10.06 7.74 5.78
C VAL A 173 -10.49 6.45 5.12
N ALA A 174 -11.58 6.49 4.33
CA ALA A 174 -11.97 5.43 3.42
C ALA A 174 -11.92 5.98 1.99
N SER A 175 -11.14 5.33 1.12
CA SER A 175 -10.91 5.82 -0.22
C SER A 175 -10.77 4.69 -1.24
N SER A 176 -10.72 5.02 -2.52
CA SER A 176 -10.43 4.08 -3.60
C SER A 176 -8.92 3.84 -3.67
N TYR A 177 -8.48 2.66 -3.24
CA TYR A 177 -7.14 2.14 -3.50
C TYR A 177 -6.90 2.02 -5.00
N THR A 178 -7.87 1.48 -5.71
CA THR A 178 -7.90 1.43 -7.17
C THR A 178 -9.32 1.66 -7.70
N VAL A 179 -9.41 1.99 -8.99
CA VAL A 179 -10.67 2.14 -9.70
C VAL A 179 -10.72 1.21 -10.93
N TYR A 180 -11.89 0.72 -11.24
CA TYR A 180 -12.23 0.02 -12.47
C TYR A 180 -13.60 0.50 -12.97
N ARG A 181 -14.01 0.16 -14.19
CA ARG A 181 -15.23 0.77 -14.81
C ARG A 181 -16.48 0.56 -13.96
N GLU A 182 -16.61 -0.59 -13.32
CA GLU A 182 -17.79 -0.99 -12.58
C GLU A 182 -17.69 -0.67 -11.08
N GLY A 183 -16.53 -0.16 -10.59
CA GLY A 183 -16.37 0.05 -9.16
C GLY A 183 -15.00 0.55 -8.69
N ILE A 184 -14.76 0.34 -7.42
CA ILE A 184 -13.51 0.67 -6.73
C ILE A 184 -13.06 -0.48 -5.84
N GLU A 185 -11.79 -0.55 -5.49
CA GLU A 185 -11.31 -1.27 -4.29
C GLU A 185 -11.18 -0.29 -3.14
N ILE A 186 -11.70 -0.64 -1.96
CA ILE A 186 -11.68 0.25 -0.79
C ILE A 186 -10.38 0.07 -0.03
N GLU A 187 -9.72 1.19 0.29
CA GLU A 187 -8.71 1.31 1.35
C GLU A 187 -9.32 2.02 2.55
N ILE A 188 -8.98 1.58 3.76
CA ILE A 188 -9.48 2.14 5.01
C ILE A 188 -8.41 2.13 6.10
N ASP A 189 -8.14 3.27 6.66
CA ASP A 189 -7.36 3.35 7.88
C ASP A 189 -7.92 4.37 8.88
N THR A 190 -7.52 4.22 10.13
CA THR A 190 -7.91 5.09 11.26
C THR A 190 -6.73 5.25 12.18
N LEU A 191 -6.36 6.48 12.49
CA LEU A 191 -5.29 6.81 13.41
C LEU A 191 -5.42 6.03 14.73
N GLU A 192 -4.31 5.51 15.26
CA GLU A 192 -4.31 4.64 16.43
C GLU A 192 -5.09 5.22 17.63
N GLY A 193 -4.90 6.50 17.92
CA GLY A 193 -5.60 7.21 19.01
C GLY A 193 -7.11 7.43 18.78
N GLU A 194 -7.60 7.20 17.57
CA GLU A 194 -8.99 7.37 17.15
C GLU A 194 -9.71 6.04 16.89
N ARG A 195 -9.02 4.90 16.97
CA ARG A 195 -9.59 3.55 16.78
C ARG A 195 -10.65 3.21 17.84
N ARG A 196 -11.52 2.26 17.54
CA ARG A 196 -12.61 1.72 18.40
C ARG A 196 -13.71 2.73 18.75
N LYS A 197 -13.82 3.85 18.03
CA LYS A 197 -14.88 4.86 18.18
C LYS A 197 -15.98 4.74 17.12
N GLY A 198 -15.91 3.75 16.24
CA GLY A 198 -16.87 3.54 15.15
C GLY A 198 -16.63 4.36 13.90
N LEU A 199 -15.51 5.12 13.82
CA LEU A 199 -15.21 6.04 12.72
C LEU A 199 -15.04 5.30 11.38
N ALA A 200 -14.27 4.20 11.36
CA ALA A 200 -14.08 3.38 10.17
C ALA A 200 -15.42 2.90 9.58
N ALA A 201 -16.33 2.39 10.43
CA ALA A 201 -17.64 1.94 9.97
C ALA A 201 -18.49 3.09 9.38
N ALA A 202 -18.41 4.29 9.96
CA ALA A 202 -19.17 5.45 9.49
C ALA A 202 -18.61 5.97 8.15
N VAL A 203 -17.28 6.10 8.02
CA VAL A 203 -16.66 6.61 6.79
C VAL A 203 -16.76 5.62 5.64
N CYS A 204 -16.58 4.32 5.88
CA CYS A 204 -16.79 3.29 4.86
C CYS A 204 -18.26 3.24 4.42
N ALA A 205 -19.21 3.36 5.35
CA ALA A 205 -20.63 3.40 5.01
C ALA A 205 -20.96 4.61 4.11
N ALA A 206 -20.36 5.80 4.36
CA ALA A 206 -20.53 6.97 3.50
C ALA A 206 -19.93 6.73 2.10
N LEU A 207 -18.75 6.11 2.01
CA LEU A 207 -18.12 5.77 0.73
C LEU A 207 -18.97 4.75 -0.06
N ILE A 208 -19.44 3.69 0.59
CA ILE A 208 -20.30 2.66 -0.02
C ILE A 208 -21.59 3.30 -0.54
N LEU A 209 -22.27 4.13 0.27
CA LEU A 209 -23.48 4.83 -0.16
C LEU A 209 -23.23 5.68 -1.42
N SER A 210 -22.12 6.42 -1.44
CA SER A 210 -21.72 7.22 -2.60
C SER A 210 -21.45 6.35 -3.85
N CYS A 211 -20.84 5.17 -3.67
CA CYS A 211 -20.66 4.24 -4.79
C CYS A 211 -21.99 3.72 -5.32
N LEU A 212 -22.90 3.33 -4.43
CA LEU A 212 -24.24 2.82 -4.81
C LEU A 212 -25.07 3.88 -5.55
N ASP A 213 -24.96 5.16 -5.15
CA ASP A 213 -25.66 6.26 -5.79
C ASP A 213 -25.22 6.47 -7.24
N ASP A 214 -23.97 6.15 -7.57
CA ASP A 214 -23.39 6.26 -8.90
C ASP A 214 -23.36 4.90 -9.65
N GLY A 215 -23.95 3.84 -9.09
CA GLY A 215 -24.00 2.50 -9.71
C GLY A 215 -22.65 1.78 -9.73
N LEU A 216 -21.71 2.17 -8.86
CA LEU A 216 -20.41 1.55 -8.71
C LEU A 216 -20.43 0.47 -7.62
N TYR A 217 -19.66 -0.61 -7.82
CA TYR A 217 -19.46 -1.64 -6.81
C TYR A 217 -18.26 -1.30 -5.92
N PRO A 218 -18.47 -1.12 -4.59
CA PRO A 218 -17.37 -0.93 -3.64
C PRO A 218 -16.77 -2.29 -3.29
N SER A 219 -15.68 -2.69 -3.94
CA SER A 219 -15.00 -3.96 -3.70
C SER A 219 -14.17 -3.89 -2.41
N TRP A 220 -13.92 -5.03 -1.79
CA TRP A 220 -13.16 -5.14 -0.55
C TRP A 220 -12.31 -6.41 -0.56
N ASP A 221 -11.05 -6.28 -0.16
CA ASP A 221 -10.16 -7.36 0.24
C ASP A 221 -9.56 -7.03 1.62
N ALA A 222 -9.46 -8.02 2.50
CA ALA A 222 -9.10 -7.76 3.88
C ALA A 222 -7.68 -8.26 4.21
N ALA A 223 -6.86 -7.37 4.79
CA ALA A 223 -5.51 -7.70 5.23
C ALA A 223 -5.48 -8.52 6.54
N ASN A 224 -6.55 -8.47 7.35
CA ASN A 224 -6.64 -9.13 8.64
C ASN A 224 -8.09 -9.34 9.06
N MET A 225 -8.31 -10.05 10.16
CA MET A 225 -9.66 -10.37 10.67
C MET A 225 -10.43 -9.15 11.18
N ASP A 226 -9.77 -8.11 11.67
CA ASP A 226 -10.45 -6.86 12.06
C ASP A 226 -11.08 -6.19 10.84
N SER A 227 -10.39 -6.21 9.70
CA SER A 227 -10.91 -5.75 8.40
C SER A 227 -12.08 -6.62 7.91
N VAL A 228 -12.01 -7.97 8.07
CA VAL A 228 -13.14 -8.87 7.76
C VAL A 228 -14.36 -8.50 8.59
N HIS A 229 -14.22 -8.36 9.91
CA HIS A 229 -15.34 -7.99 10.78
C HIS A 229 -15.95 -6.64 10.47
N LEU A 230 -15.11 -5.67 10.04
CA LEU A 230 -15.59 -4.37 9.57
C LEU A 230 -16.40 -4.53 8.28
N ALA A 231 -15.89 -5.30 7.32
CA ALA A 231 -16.58 -5.60 6.06
C ALA A 231 -17.95 -6.28 6.32
N GLU A 232 -18.01 -7.30 7.18
CA GLU A 232 -19.26 -7.98 7.54
C GLU A 232 -20.29 -7.03 8.19
N LYS A 233 -19.82 -6.12 9.04
CA LYS A 233 -20.69 -5.09 9.65
C LYS A 233 -21.29 -4.15 8.59
N LEU A 234 -20.61 -3.92 7.48
CA LEU A 234 -21.05 -3.10 6.35
C LEU A 234 -21.96 -3.85 5.38
N GLY A 235 -22.05 -5.18 5.49
CA GLY A 235 -22.91 -6.02 4.66
C GLY A 235 -22.19 -6.89 3.64
N TYR A 236 -20.88 -7.01 3.73
CA TYR A 236 -20.11 -7.97 2.95
C TYR A 236 -20.15 -9.36 3.58
N GLU A 237 -19.73 -10.37 2.81
CA GLU A 237 -19.58 -11.74 3.27
C GLU A 237 -18.14 -12.20 3.04
N PHE A 238 -17.54 -12.79 4.06
CA PHE A 238 -16.25 -13.46 3.95
C PHE A 238 -16.33 -14.61 2.95
N SER A 239 -15.26 -14.81 2.15
CA SER A 239 -15.17 -15.89 1.16
C SER A 239 -14.20 -16.98 1.62
N HIS A 240 -12.90 -16.69 1.57
CA HIS A 240 -11.84 -17.65 1.89
C HIS A 240 -10.53 -16.93 2.23
N GLU A 241 -9.63 -17.67 2.84
CA GLU A 241 -8.25 -17.25 3.04
C GLU A 241 -7.40 -17.58 1.82
N TYR A 242 -6.39 -16.73 1.54
CA TYR A 242 -5.41 -16.98 0.49
C TYR A 242 -4.03 -16.44 0.88
N PRO A 243 -2.94 -17.03 0.36
CA PRO A 243 -1.60 -16.55 0.66
C PRO A 243 -1.25 -15.33 -0.18
N CYS A 244 -0.50 -14.41 0.43
CA CYS A 244 0.23 -13.35 -0.25
C CYS A 244 1.68 -13.37 0.25
N TYR A 245 2.62 -13.14 -0.67
CA TYR A 245 4.05 -13.18 -0.37
C TYR A 245 4.63 -11.78 -0.55
N TRP A 246 4.92 -11.13 0.57
CA TRP A 246 5.48 -9.78 0.56
C TRP A 246 7.00 -9.82 0.36
N LEU A 247 7.44 -9.06 -0.61
CA LEU A 247 8.84 -8.84 -0.95
C LEU A 247 9.15 -7.35 -0.81
N ASP A 248 10.27 -7.08 -0.17
CA ASP A 248 10.85 -5.75 -0.18
C ASP A 248 12.02 -5.74 -1.18
N ALA A 249 11.90 -4.93 -2.23
CA ALA A 249 12.94 -4.80 -3.25
C ALA A 249 14.25 -4.25 -2.69
N LEU A 250 14.24 -3.61 -1.51
CA LEU A 250 15.43 -3.18 -0.81
C LEU A 250 16.40 -4.34 -0.56
N LEU A 251 15.88 -5.52 -0.17
CA LEU A 251 16.71 -6.68 0.17
C LEU A 251 17.60 -7.15 -0.99
N ASP A 252 17.20 -6.90 -2.24
CA ASP A 252 18.00 -7.26 -3.42
C ASP A 252 19.23 -6.38 -3.62
N ILE A 253 19.18 -5.15 -3.13
CA ILE A 253 20.26 -4.16 -3.28
C ILE A 253 21.06 -3.94 -2.00
N VAL A 254 20.67 -4.62 -0.90
CA VAL A 254 21.44 -4.57 0.35
C VAL A 254 22.84 -5.16 0.12
N VAL A 255 23.84 -4.40 0.49
CA VAL A 255 25.24 -4.84 0.47
C VAL A 255 25.45 -5.87 1.57
N LYS A 256 25.70 -7.14 1.21
CA LYS A 256 25.82 -8.26 2.16
C LYS A 256 27.05 -8.19 3.06
N ASP A 257 28.13 -7.56 2.61
CA ASP A 257 29.37 -7.35 3.39
C ASP A 257 29.86 -5.91 3.23
N PRO A 258 29.19 -4.94 3.87
CA PRO A 258 29.50 -3.53 3.73
C PRO A 258 30.79 -3.16 4.48
N ASP A 259 31.55 -2.20 3.94
CA ASP A 259 32.62 -1.55 4.70
C ASP A 259 32.01 -0.66 5.79
N LYS A 260 32.15 -1.08 7.04
CA LYS A 260 31.58 -0.40 8.19
C LYS A 260 32.54 0.64 8.83
N THR A 261 33.68 0.90 8.21
CA THR A 261 34.73 1.76 8.78
C THR A 261 34.21 3.17 9.11
N ASN A 262 33.35 3.72 8.27
CA ASN A 262 32.82 5.07 8.43
C ASN A 262 31.53 5.14 9.27
N TRP A 263 30.89 4.00 9.59
CA TRP A 263 29.61 3.99 10.30
C TRP A 263 29.61 4.70 11.66
N PRO A 264 30.68 4.63 12.48
CA PRO A 264 30.74 5.42 13.71
C PRO A 264 30.64 6.94 13.48
N ALA A 265 31.10 7.43 12.32
CA ALA A 265 31.01 8.84 11.96
C ALA A 265 29.57 9.26 11.58
N PHE A 266 28.73 8.33 11.20
CA PHE A 266 27.30 8.59 10.90
C PHE A 266 26.45 8.69 12.17
N CYS A 267 26.94 8.18 13.30
CA CYS A 267 26.23 8.32 14.57
C CYS A 267 26.15 9.78 15.00
N GLY A 268 25.00 10.16 15.53
CA GLY A 268 24.76 11.53 15.98
C GLY A 268 23.30 11.92 15.89
N ARG A 269 23.04 13.21 16.17
CA ARG A 269 21.72 13.79 16.05
C ARG A 269 21.68 14.68 14.82
N TYR A 270 20.55 14.59 14.09
CA TYR A 270 20.32 15.33 12.85
C TYR A 270 19.00 16.08 12.95
N GLU A 271 19.00 17.36 12.64
CA GLU A 271 17.81 18.20 12.66
C GLU A 271 17.24 18.35 11.27
N LEU A 272 15.98 17.98 11.09
CA LEU A 272 15.20 18.26 9.90
C LEU A 272 14.77 19.74 9.92
N PRO A 273 15.18 20.58 8.96
CA PRO A 273 14.96 22.02 9.00
C PRO A 273 13.56 22.44 8.49
N ILE A 274 12.54 21.64 8.77
CA ILE A 274 11.13 21.93 8.44
C ILE A 274 10.36 22.28 9.71
N LYS A 275 9.11 22.70 9.55
CA LYS A 275 8.23 23.33 10.56
C LYS A 275 8.20 22.64 11.93
N ASP A 276 8.48 21.34 12.00
CA ASP A 276 8.40 20.55 13.24
C ASP A 276 9.76 20.31 13.92
N HIS A 277 10.86 20.81 13.34
CA HIS A 277 12.23 20.61 13.89
C HIS A 277 12.49 19.17 14.34
N ARG A 278 12.07 18.17 13.53
CA ARG A 278 12.21 16.76 13.89
C ARG A 278 13.70 16.41 14.06
N ILE A 279 14.00 15.72 15.15
CA ILE A 279 15.33 15.22 15.43
C ILE A 279 15.38 13.73 15.12
N TYR A 280 16.35 13.34 14.30
CA TYR A 280 16.74 11.96 14.08
C TYR A 280 18.00 11.66 14.89
N GLU A 281 18.00 10.56 15.61
CA GLU A 281 19.17 10.07 16.34
C GLU A 281 19.66 8.79 15.69
N VAL A 282 20.87 8.83 15.13
CA VAL A 282 21.49 7.66 14.50
C VAL A 282 22.51 7.06 15.47
N SER A 283 22.43 5.75 15.67
CA SER A 283 23.29 5.01 16.60
C SER A 283 23.65 3.63 16.09
N LEU A 284 24.80 3.12 16.53
CA LEU A 284 25.19 1.72 16.34
C LEU A 284 24.58 0.84 17.44
N LYS A 285 23.97 -0.28 17.03
CA LYS A 285 23.56 -1.36 17.91
C LYS A 285 24.16 -2.67 17.41
N GLY A 286 25.17 -3.16 18.14
CA GLY A 286 26.01 -4.23 17.64
C GLY A 286 26.78 -3.77 16.39
N GLU A 287 26.55 -4.43 15.28
CA GLU A 287 27.18 -4.13 13.99
C GLU A 287 26.28 -3.37 13.01
N ASP A 288 25.09 -2.99 13.41
CA ASP A 288 24.10 -2.34 12.56
C ASP A 288 23.81 -0.91 12.99
N LEU A 289 23.46 -0.06 12.01
CA LEU A 289 22.98 1.31 12.24
C LEU A 289 21.47 1.30 12.42
N TYR A 290 21.02 2.13 13.35
CA TYR A 290 19.61 2.39 13.63
C TYR A 290 19.34 3.89 13.66
N MET A 291 18.18 4.29 13.18
CA MET A 291 17.68 5.66 13.25
C MET A 291 16.46 5.70 14.15
N ARG A 292 16.48 6.59 15.15
CA ARG A 292 15.37 6.82 16.07
C ARG A 292 14.82 8.23 15.91
N PHE A 293 13.51 8.37 15.93
CA PHE A 293 12.80 9.65 15.85
C PHE A 293 11.40 9.54 16.44
N VAL A 294 10.76 10.68 16.68
CA VAL A 294 9.34 10.74 17.07
C VAL A 294 8.53 11.06 15.81
N ASN A 295 7.58 10.20 15.47
CA ASN A 295 6.72 10.43 14.31
C ASN A 295 5.70 11.55 14.57
N THR A 296 4.88 11.88 13.57
CA THR A 296 3.86 12.94 13.65
C THR A 296 2.78 12.69 14.71
N GLU A 297 2.60 11.43 15.12
CA GLU A 297 1.67 11.02 16.19
C GLU A 297 2.27 11.10 17.61
N GLY A 298 3.54 11.49 17.72
CA GLY A 298 4.26 11.54 19.00
C GLY A 298 4.80 10.20 19.47
N LYS A 299 4.77 9.16 18.62
CA LYS A 299 5.31 7.82 18.90
C LYS A 299 6.80 7.77 18.60
N GLU A 300 7.55 7.15 19.51
CA GLU A 300 8.97 6.88 19.26
C GLU A 300 9.13 5.71 18.27
N MET A 301 9.81 5.97 17.17
CA MET A 301 10.12 5.01 16.12
C MET A 301 11.61 4.69 16.16
N GLU A 302 11.96 3.44 15.86
CA GLU A 302 13.34 3.01 15.70
C GLU A 302 13.43 2.06 14.51
N LEU A 303 14.18 2.47 13.50
CA LEU A 303 14.31 1.75 12.24
C LEU A 303 15.77 1.33 12.02
N LYS A 304 15.96 0.11 11.54
CA LYS A 304 17.26 -0.37 11.08
C LYS A 304 17.57 0.26 9.73
N LEU A 305 18.80 0.76 9.58
CA LEU A 305 19.32 1.27 8.32
C LEU A 305 20.02 0.13 7.56
N TRP A 306 19.52 -0.18 6.38
CA TRP A 306 20.05 -1.27 5.55
C TRP A 306 21.03 -0.71 4.51
N PRO A 307 22.31 -1.11 4.51
CA PRO A 307 23.30 -0.55 3.61
C PRO A 307 23.01 -0.93 2.16
N VAL A 308 22.88 0.07 1.29
CA VAL A 308 22.68 -0.10 -0.16
C VAL A 308 23.82 0.52 -0.97
N GLY A 309 24.76 1.15 -0.29
CA GLY A 309 25.97 1.75 -0.82
C GLY A 309 26.96 2.05 0.30
N PRO A 310 28.12 2.67 0.00
CA PRO A 310 29.15 2.97 1.02
C PRO A 310 28.64 3.87 2.16
N ASP A 311 27.87 4.91 1.81
CA ASP A 311 27.35 5.91 2.71
C ASP A 311 25.82 6.06 2.57
N THR A 312 25.17 5.13 1.87
CA THR A 312 23.74 5.16 1.54
C THR A 312 23.04 3.93 2.12
N PHE A 313 21.90 4.19 2.73
CA PHE A 313 21.07 3.18 3.40
C PHE A 313 19.62 3.30 2.90
N GLY A 314 18.89 2.19 2.98
CA GLY A 314 17.45 2.16 2.77
C GLY A 314 16.73 1.76 4.04
N LEU A 315 15.41 1.98 4.06
CA LEU A 315 14.48 1.48 5.07
C LEU A 315 13.70 0.32 4.49
N LEU A 316 13.40 -0.71 5.28
CA LEU A 316 12.45 -1.75 4.88
C LEU A 316 11.04 -1.16 4.81
N TRP A 317 10.27 -1.66 3.87
CA TRP A 317 8.88 -1.28 3.64
C TRP A 317 8.70 0.16 3.14
N GLY A 318 9.76 0.72 2.51
CA GLY A 318 9.74 2.05 1.90
C GLY A 318 10.78 2.19 0.78
N ASP A 319 10.57 3.18 -0.06
CA ASP A 319 11.53 3.54 -1.11
C ASP A 319 12.59 4.55 -0.63
N ASP A 320 12.49 4.99 0.63
CA ASP A 320 13.33 6.01 1.24
C ASP A 320 14.82 5.64 1.17
N ARG A 321 15.62 6.64 0.81
CA ARG A 321 17.08 6.55 0.76
C ARG A 321 17.70 7.58 1.69
N ILE A 322 18.59 7.10 2.55
CA ILE A 322 19.31 7.92 3.51
C ILE A 322 20.78 7.90 3.16
N THR A 323 21.31 9.06 2.79
CA THR A 323 22.75 9.21 2.45
C THR A 323 23.43 10.08 3.50
N PHE A 324 24.53 9.59 4.05
CA PHE A 324 25.34 10.35 5.00
C PHE A 324 26.46 11.10 4.29
N THR A 325 26.67 12.33 4.71
CA THR A 325 27.84 13.15 4.43
C THR A 325 28.55 13.50 5.75
N PRO A 326 29.77 14.08 5.74
CA PRO A 326 30.47 14.42 6.97
C PRO A 326 29.66 15.30 7.95
N ASP A 327 28.80 16.18 7.42
CA ASP A 327 28.12 17.20 8.21
C ASP A 327 26.58 17.09 8.14
N ALA A 328 26.04 16.10 7.43
CA ALA A 328 24.60 15.98 7.22
C ALA A 328 24.15 14.54 6.94
N MET A 329 22.86 14.32 7.12
CA MET A 329 22.09 13.19 6.62
C MET A 329 21.12 13.73 5.56
N VAL A 330 21.06 13.11 4.40
CA VAL A 330 20.17 13.50 3.29
C VAL A 330 19.12 12.41 3.10
N LEU A 331 17.86 12.80 3.17
CA LEU A 331 16.71 11.93 2.90
C LEU A 331 16.28 12.12 1.44
N ASP A 332 16.10 11.04 0.72
CA ASP A 332 15.62 10.97 -0.68
C ASP A 332 16.33 11.88 -1.68
N GLY A 333 17.57 12.21 -1.40
CA GLY A 333 18.44 12.98 -2.28
C GLY A 333 18.30 14.50 -2.19
N ASP A 334 17.28 15.04 -1.53
CA ASP A 334 16.98 16.48 -1.50
C ASP A 334 16.73 17.08 -0.11
N VAL A 335 16.27 16.30 0.86
CA VAL A 335 15.99 16.79 2.21
C VAL A 335 17.21 16.68 3.11
N VAL A 336 17.87 17.81 3.37
CA VAL A 336 19.12 17.88 4.14
C VAL A 336 18.85 18.09 5.62
N CYS A 337 19.15 17.07 6.43
CA CYS A 337 19.14 17.13 7.89
C CYS A 337 20.55 17.48 8.39
N LYS A 338 20.71 18.58 9.09
CA LYS A 338 22.01 19.03 9.61
C LYS A 338 22.42 18.23 10.84
N LYS A 339 23.67 17.80 10.89
CA LYS A 339 24.25 17.21 12.07
C LYS A 339 24.39 18.26 13.19
N LEU A 340 23.94 17.91 14.41
CA LEU A 340 23.97 18.80 15.59
C LEU A 340 25.25 18.62 16.41
#